data_2eed19dd25de52bd2c8d35e070e709b6
#
_entry.id   2eed19dd25de52bd2c8d35e070e709b6
#
_cell.length_a   1.000
_cell.length_b   1.000
_cell.length_c   1.000
_cell.angle_alpha   90.00
_cell.angle_beta   90.00
_cell.angle_gamma   90.00
#
_symmetry.space_group_name_H-M   'P 1'
#
loop_
_entity.id
_entity.type
_entity.pdbx_description
1 polymer ?
#
loop_
_entity_poly.entity_id
_entity_poly.type
_entity_poly.pdbx_seq_one_letter_code
_entity_poly.pdbx_strand_id
1 'polypeptide(L)'
;MPLKPRQEAFYQRVRAVYREAGMTPPSVREASRIVGAPPDAIRAMLQIGIERGEIVDAGEGVYFAAETLYALAEWLRSLQPPIKVAQVRDLTGSSRRYAAAALRWLRERGLLVPSTAHE
;
A
#
# COMPACT_ATOMS: atom_id res chain seq x y z
N MET A 1 17.09 7.97 -13.23
CA MET A 1 17.32 7.37 -14.55
C MET A 1 16.05 6.73 -15.06
N PRO A 2 15.62 7.03 -16.27
CA PRO A 2 14.44 6.38 -16.83
C PRO A 2 14.73 4.89 -17.08
N LEU A 3 13.71 4.08 -16.92
CA LEU A 3 13.81 2.67 -17.22
C LEU A 3 13.81 2.45 -18.74
N LYS A 4 14.45 1.40 -19.18
CA LYS A 4 14.32 0.95 -20.55
C LYS A 4 12.88 0.46 -20.79
N PRO A 5 12.38 0.48 -22.05
CA PRO A 5 10.98 0.11 -22.31
C PRO A 5 10.56 -1.24 -21.72
N ARG A 6 11.42 -2.25 -21.81
CA ARG A 6 11.11 -3.58 -21.26
C ARG A 6 11.03 -3.55 -19.74
N GLN A 7 11.91 -2.79 -19.10
CA GLN A 7 11.89 -2.60 -17.66
C GLN A 7 10.67 -1.82 -17.22
N GLU A 8 10.30 -0.80 -17.97
CA GLU A 8 9.10 -0.02 -17.69
C GLU A 8 7.85 -0.89 -17.77
N ALA A 9 7.75 -1.74 -18.80
CA ALA A 9 6.63 -2.67 -18.95
C ALA A 9 6.55 -3.63 -17.77
N PHE A 10 7.68 -4.15 -17.32
CA PHE A 10 7.73 -5.03 -16.15
C PHE A 10 7.31 -4.27 -14.90
N TYR A 11 7.80 -3.06 -14.70
CA TYR A 11 7.40 -2.23 -13.56
C TYR A 11 5.89 -2.02 -13.56
N GLN A 12 5.29 -1.70 -14.70
CA GLN A 12 3.84 -1.47 -14.77
C GLN A 12 3.05 -2.73 -14.43
N ARG A 13 3.56 -3.91 -14.80
CA ARG A 13 2.92 -5.18 -14.40
C ARG A 13 2.94 -5.36 -12.90
N VAL A 14 4.06 -5.08 -12.24
CA VAL A 14 4.17 -5.18 -10.78
C VAL A 14 3.26 -4.16 -10.12
N ARG A 15 3.30 -2.91 -10.58
CA ARG A 15 2.44 -1.86 -10.05
C ARG A 15 0.96 -2.23 -10.16
N ALA A 16 0.54 -2.79 -11.28
CA ALA A 16 -0.85 -3.18 -11.50
C ALA A 16 -1.31 -4.23 -10.49
N VAL A 17 -0.44 -5.18 -10.13
CA VAL A 17 -0.77 -6.19 -9.13
C VAL A 17 -1.15 -5.53 -7.80
N TYR A 18 -0.36 -4.56 -7.35
CA TYR A 18 -0.63 -3.87 -6.09
C TYR A 18 -1.83 -2.94 -6.18
N ARG A 19 -2.01 -2.25 -7.30
CA ARG A 19 -3.16 -1.38 -7.51
C ARG A 19 -4.47 -2.18 -7.49
N GLU A 20 -4.50 -3.30 -8.16
CA GLU A 20 -5.69 -4.15 -8.23
C GLU A 20 -5.99 -4.84 -6.90
N ALA A 21 -4.96 -5.15 -6.12
CA ALA A 21 -5.13 -5.78 -4.82
C ALA A 21 -5.71 -4.83 -3.77
N GLY A 22 -5.53 -3.53 -3.94
CA GLY A 22 -6.08 -2.54 -3.03
C GLY A 22 -5.62 -2.74 -1.60
N MET A 23 -6.55 -2.89 -0.68
CA MET A 23 -6.27 -3.04 0.75
C MET A 23 -5.92 -4.47 1.17
N THR A 24 -5.81 -5.39 0.24
CA THR A 24 -5.33 -6.75 0.49
C THR A 24 -4.09 -7.03 -0.36
N PRO A 25 -2.98 -6.29 -0.13
CA PRO A 25 -1.82 -6.40 -0.99
C PRO A 25 -1.12 -7.74 -0.84
N PRO A 26 -0.52 -8.24 -1.92
CA PRO A 26 0.26 -9.48 -1.83
C PRO A 26 1.59 -9.25 -1.12
N SER A 27 2.14 -10.30 -0.54
CA SER A 27 3.53 -10.31 -0.13
C SER A 27 4.42 -10.27 -1.38
N VAL A 28 5.70 -9.96 -1.19
CA VAL A 28 6.66 -10.01 -2.31
C VAL A 28 6.69 -11.41 -2.92
N ARG A 29 6.63 -12.45 -2.09
CA ARG A 29 6.63 -13.83 -2.56
C ARG A 29 5.39 -14.13 -3.41
N GLU A 30 4.23 -13.67 -2.96
CA GLU A 30 2.99 -13.84 -3.71
C GLU A 30 3.02 -13.08 -5.03
N ALA A 31 3.50 -11.84 -5.00
CA ALA A 31 3.64 -11.03 -6.21
C ALA A 31 4.61 -11.68 -7.19
N SER A 32 5.69 -12.28 -6.68
CA SER A 32 6.66 -13.05 -7.49
C SER A 32 5.96 -14.16 -8.26
N ARG A 33 5.06 -14.90 -7.61
CA ARG A 33 4.31 -15.99 -8.25
C ARG A 33 3.30 -15.43 -9.26
N ILE A 34 2.62 -14.36 -8.94
CA ILE A 34 1.61 -13.77 -9.83
C ILE A 34 2.25 -13.25 -11.10
N VAL A 35 3.37 -12.54 -10.97
CA VAL A 35 4.06 -11.91 -12.10
C VAL A 35 4.95 -12.90 -12.85
N GLY A 36 5.42 -13.94 -12.17
CA GLY A 36 6.33 -14.93 -12.76
C GLY A 36 7.76 -14.43 -12.83
N ALA A 37 8.23 -13.74 -11.78
CA ALA A 37 9.58 -13.20 -11.72
C ALA A 37 10.15 -13.42 -10.31
N PRO A 38 11.49 -13.47 -10.16
CA PRO A 38 12.10 -13.68 -8.84
C PRO A 38 11.74 -12.59 -7.84
N PRO A 39 11.69 -12.92 -6.54
CA PRO A 39 11.37 -11.93 -5.51
C PRO A 39 12.26 -10.68 -5.54
N ASP A 40 13.56 -10.84 -5.84
CA ASP A 40 14.45 -9.68 -5.91
C ASP A 40 14.09 -8.73 -7.04
N ALA A 41 13.60 -9.27 -8.16
CA ALA A 41 13.12 -8.43 -9.27
C ALA A 41 11.87 -7.65 -8.85
N ILE A 42 10.98 -8.28 -8.07
CA ILE A 42 9.79 -7.60 -7.53
C ILE A 42 10.22 -6.46 -6.59
N ARG A 43 11.16 -6.74 -5.68
CA ARG A 43 11.66 -5.72 -4.75
C ARG A 43 12.27 -4.53 -5.47
N ALA A 44 13.04 -4.78 -6.53
CA ALA A 44 13.63 -3.72 -7.34
C ALA A 44 12.55 -2.82 -7.95
N MET A 45 11.47 -3.41 -8.45
CA MET A 45 10.37 -2.64 -9.03
C MET A 45 9.59 -1.87 -7.97
N LEU A 46 9.39 -2.47 -6.79
CA LEU A 46 8.75 -1.77 -5.68
C LEU A 46 9.56 -0.54 -5.26
N GLN A 47 10.88 -0.67 -5.23
CA GLN A 47 11.75 0.46 -4.90
C GLN A 47 11.61 1.59 -5.92
N ILE A 48 11.52 1.25 -7.20
CA ILE A 48 11.28 2.23 -8.26
C ILE A 48 9.93 2.92 -8.04
N GLY A 49 8.90 2.16 -7.69
CA GLY A 49 7.57 2.71 -7.40
C GLY A 49 7.58 3.65 -6.20
N ILE A 50 8.35 3.32 -5.17
CA ILE A 50 8.50 4.18 -3.99
C ILE A 50 9.16 5.50 -4.39
N GLU A 51 10.22 5.44 -5.19
CA GLU A 51 10.91 6.64 -5.66
C GLU A 51 10.01 7.52 -6.52
N ARG A 52 9.11 6.92 -7.28
CA ARG A 52 8.15 7.64 -8.11
C ARG A 52 6.93 8.13 -7.35
N GLY A 53 6.76 7.74 -6.07
CA GLY A 53 5.58 8.07 -5.30
C GLY A 53 4.34 7.27 -5.70
N GLU A 54 4.52 6.16 -6.38
CA GLU A 54 3.42 5.31 -6.88
C GLU A 54 3.19 4.08 -6.02
N ILE A 55 4.18 3.70 -5.22
CA ILE A 55 4.10 2.59 -4.26
C ILE A 55 4.48 3.13 -2.89
N VAL A 56 3.82 2.63 -1.87
CA VAL A 56 4.10 2.98 -0.47
C VAL A 56 4.64 1.77 0.26
N ASP A 57 5.76 1.95 0.94
CA ASP A 57 6.27 0.98 1.90
C ASP A 57 5.65 1.33 3.25
N ALA A 58 4.70 0.53 3.69
CA ALA A 58 4.00 0.75 4.95
C ALA A 58 4.66 0.04 6.13
N GLY A 59 5.85 -0.52 5.91
CA GLY A 59 6.61 -1.23 6.94
C GLY A 59 6.27 -2.71 7.01
N GLU A 60 7.18 -3.46 7.59
CA GLU A 60 7.01 -4.89 7.88
C GLU A 60 6.65 -5.72 6.64
N GLY A 61 7.18 -5.35 5.48
CA GLY A 61 6.95 -6.07 4.23
C GLY A 61 5.59 -5.80 3.59
N VAL A 62 4.86 -4.81 4.06
CA VAL A 62 3.57 -4.43 3.50
C VAL A 62 3.73 -3.28 2.53
N TYR A 63 3.30 -3.46 1.29
CA TYR A 63 3.36 -2.45 0.24
C TYR A 63 1.96 -2.21 -0.31
N PHE A 64 1.63 -0.95 -0.55
CA PHE A 64 0.35 -0.58 -1.16
C PHE A 64 0.60 0.27 -2.40
N ALA A 65 -0.31 0.23 -3.35
CA ALA A 65 -0.35 1.27 -4.37
C ALA A 65 -0.68 2.59 -3.67
N ALA A 66 0.02 3.66 -4.02
CA ALA A 66 -0.18 4.96 -3.37
C ALA A 66 -1.64 5.43 -3.51
N GLU A 67 -2.24 5.27 -4.68
CA GLU A 67 -3.63 5.67 -4.91
C GLU A 67 -4.61 4.95 -3.99
N THR A 68 -4.31 3.71 -3.59
CA THR A 68 -5.14 2.97 -2.63
C THR A 68 -5.20 3.69 -1.29
N LEU A 69 -4.04 4.15 -0.81
CA LEU A 69 -3.98 4.82 0.49
C LEU A 69 -4.57 6.23 0.44
N TYR A 70 -4.38 6.96 -0.66
CA TYR A 70 -5.00 8.27 -0.80
C TYR A 70 -6.53 8.17 -0.88
N ALA A 71 -7.05 7.19 -1.59
CA ALA A 71 -8.49 6.94 -1.65
C ALA A 71 -9.04 6.55 -0.27
N LEU A 72 -8.29 5.72 0.46
CA LEU A 72 -8.66 5.35 1.82
C LEU A 72 -8.71 6.59 2.72
N ALA A 73 -7.73 7.46 2.64
CA ALA A 73 -7.72 8.68 3.44
C ALA A 73 -8.96 9.54 3.17
N GLU A 74 -9.32 9.71 1.90
CA GLU A 74 -10.52 10.47 1.53
C GLU A 74 -11.78 9.87 2.15
N TRP A 75 -11.91 8.54 2.08
CA TRP A 75 -13.05 7.84 2.65
C TRP A 75 -13.11 8.02 4.17
N LEU A 76 -11.97 7.82 4.84
CA LEU A 76 -11.92 7.88 6.30
C LEU A 76 -12.18 9.28 6.86
N ARG A 77 -11.88 10.34 6.09
CA ARG A 77 -12.16 11.71 6.53
C ARG A 77 -13.64 11.99 6.76
N SER A 78 -14.51 11.24 6.10
CA SER A 78 -15.96 11.39 6.28
C SER A 78 -16.47 10.69 7.54
N LEU A 79 -15.63 9.92 8.21
CA LEU A 79 -16.03 9.15 9.38
C LEU A 79 -15.73 9.92 10.67
N GLN A 80 -16.51 9.63 11.70
CA GLN A 80 -16.35 10.24 13.01
C GLN A 80 -15.09 9.69 13.70
N PRO A 81 -14.13 10.54 14.12
CA PRO A 81 -13.01 10.08 14.92
C PRO A 81 -13.46 9.56 16.28
N PRO A 82 -12.71 8.66 16.92
CA PRO A 82 -11.44 8.07 16.44
C PRO A 82 -11.67 6.97 15.41
N ILE A 83 -10.74 6.86 14.46
CA ILE A 83 -10.77 5.80 13.45
C ILE A 83 -9.94 4.63 14.00
N LYS A 84 -10.57 3.48 14.14
CA LYS A 84 -9.92 2.29 14.71
C LYS A 84 -9.52 1.30 13.63
N VAL A 85 -8.48 0.51 13.90
CA VAL A 85 -7.98 -0.51 12.98
C VAL A 85 -9.09 -1.49 12.58
N ALA A 86 -9.86 -1.97 13.56
CA ALA A 86 -10.95 -2.91 13.28
C ALA A 86 -11.99 -2.33 12.34
N GLN A 87 -12.27 -1.04 12.47
CA GLN A 87 -13.21 -0.34 11.59
C GLN A 87 -12.69 -0.32 10.14
N VAL A 88 -11.42 0.01 9.96
CA VAL A 88 -10.80 0.01 8.62
C VAL A 88 -10.79 -1.38 8.03
N ARG A 89 -10.40 -2.39 8.84
CA ARG A 89 -10.41 -3.77 8.41
C ARG A 89 -11.79 -4.17 7.87
N ASP A 90 -12.84 -3.86 8.62
CA ASP A 90 -14.20 -4.27 8.27
C ASP A 90 -14.73 -3.51 7.06
N LEU A 91 -14.47 -2.21 6.98
CA LEU A 91 -14.93 -1.38 5.86
C LEU A 91 -14.26 -1.75 4.54
N THR A 92 -13.00 -2.18 4.58
CA THR A 92 -12.22 -2.42 3.37
C THR A 92 -12.08 -3.89 3.00
N GLY A 93 -12.55 -4.80 3.86
CA GLY A 93 -12.37 -6.23 3.65
C GLY A 93 -10.92 -6.68 3.83
N SER A 94 -10.09 -5.86 4.48
CA SER A 94 -8.67 -6.13 4.68
C SER A 94 -8.44 -6.99 5.91
N SER A 95 -7.16 -7.26 6.21
CA SER A 95 -6.76 -7.90 7.47
C SER A 95 -6.42 -6.82 8.50
N ARG A 96 -6.37 -7.23 9.77
CA ARG A 96 -5.95 -6.32 10.84
C ARG A 96 -4.53 -5.81 10.60
N ARG A 97 -3.64 -6.67 10.13
CA ARG A 97 -2.24 -6.31 9.84
C ARG A 97 -2.16 -5.21 8.79
N TYR A 98 -2.88 -5.38 7.69
CA TYR A 98 -2.85 -4.42 6.58
C TYR A 98 -3.56 -3.12 6.96
N ALA A 99 -4.69 -3.22 7.64
CA ALA A 99 -5.41 -2.04 8.10
C ALA A 99 -4.56 -1.22 9.07
N ALA A 100 -3.86 -1.88 9.99
CA ALA A 100 -2.98 -1.21 10.94
C ALA A 100 -1.82 -0.49 10.23
N ALA A 101 -1.20 -1.17 9.25
CA ALA A 101 -0.10 -0.57 8.49
C ALA A 101 -0.58 0.65 7.71
N ALA A 102 -1.73 0.56 7.08
CA ALA A 102 -2.31 1.68 6.33
C ALA A 102 -2.61 2.88 7.23
N LEU A 103 -3.26 2.64 8.37
CA LEU A 103 -3.58 3.72 9.32
C LEU A 103 -2.34 4.39 9.86
N ARG A 104 -1.34 3.59 10.25
CA ARG A 104 -0.08 4.13 10.77
C ARG A 104 0.57 5.03 9.73
N TRP A 105 0.65 4.60 8.49
CA TRP A 105 1.26 5.39 7.43
C TRP A 105 0.51 6.70 7.20
N LEU A 106 -0.83 6.64 7.15
CA LEU A 106 -1.65 7.83 6.92
C LEU A 106 -1.49 8.85 8.05
N ARG A 107 -1.43 8.38 9.30
CA ARG A 107 -1.24 9.25 10.45
C ARG A 107 0.15 9.87 10.48
N GLU A 108 1.18 9.08 10.17
CA GLU A 108 2.56 9.58 10.11
C GLU A 108 2.75 10.63 9.04
N ARG A 109 1.98 10.56 7.96
CA ARG A 109 2.02 11.53 6.87
C ARG A 109 1.08 12.71 7.09
N GLY A 110 0.37 12.75 8.20
CA GLY A 110 -0.55 13.83 8.49
C GLY A 110 -1.81 13.83 7.63
N LEU A 111 -2.12 12.69 6.99
CA LEU A 111 -3.30 12.57 6.14
C LEU A 111 -4.55 12.21 6.93
N LEU A 112 -4.39 11.79 8.17
CA LEU A 112 -5.46 11.56 9.12
C LEU A 112 -5.07 12.13 10.47
N VAL A 113 -6.06 12.48 11.28
CA VAL A 113 -5.84 12.96 12.63
C VAL A 113 -5.13 11.87 13.44
N PRO A 114 -4.02 12.20 14.12
CA PRO A 114 -3.34 11.21 14.95
C PRO A 114 -4.23 10.68 16.06
N SER A 115 -4.02 9.40 16.41
CA SER A 115 -4.68 8.82 17.57
C SER A 115 -4.11 9.47 18.82
N THR A 116 -4.98 9.90 19.73
CA THR A 116 -4.55 10.49 20.99
C THR A 116 -4.63 9.45 22.11
N ALA A 117 -3.93 9.73 23.21
CA ALA A 117 -3.82 8.76 24.29
C ALA A 117 -5.15 8.41 24.96
N HIS A 118 -6.13 9.26 24.85
CA HIS A 118 -7.44 9.04 25.45
C HIS A 118 -8.50 8.56 24.45
N GLU A 119 -8.11 8.31 23.26
CA GLU A 119 -9.02 7.76 22.25
C GLU A 119 -9.18 6.27 22.39
#